data_cffd28b43612c662afb0ae3ef21c9cd6
#
_entry.id   cffd28b43612c662afb0ae3ef21c9cd6
#
_cell.length_a   1.000
_cell.length_b   1.000
_cell.length_c   1.000
_cell.angle_alpha   90.00
_cell.angle_beta   90.00
_cell.angle_gamma   90.00
#
_symmetry.space_group_name_H-M   'P 1'
#
loop_
_entity.id
_entity.type
_entity.pdbx_description
1 polymer ?
#
loop_
_entity_poly.entity_id
_entity_poly.type
_entity_poly.pdbx_seq_one_letter_code
_entity_poly.pdbx_strand_id
1 'polypeptide(L)'
;MPLVPIGTLIRPGRGLGAFNVVSLEHAEAVVAGAEAAGLPVVLQISHNCVRFHGGRLRPVARAAAAVAEGSTARVALHLDHVEDEALLHQAADAGFGSAMFDASGLPYARNVAATRAAAGWAHAHGLWLEAELGEVGGKAGGTAVGAAGGTAGGAAGGAAGGAAGGAAGGAAGGTAGGVAGGTAGGTPGAHSPQARTDPAQALDFVTATGVDALAVAVGSTHAMTTRTAELDQDLIVRLHAAVPVPLVLHGSSGVPDGELRRAVRHGIAKVNIGTALNLAFTGAVRQRLAADPAVTDPRRYLAPARDAMAAAVARLLGVLALGDRDLTEHDIA
;
A
#
# COMPACT_ATOMS: atom_id res chain seq x y z
N MET A 1 2.09 24.33 -6.01
CA MET A 1 3.56 24.23 -5.81
C MET A 1 4.07 23.05 -6.62
N PRO A 2 5.32 23.04 -7.11
CA PRO A 2 5.84 21.85 -7.80
C PRO A 2 5.92 20.67 -6.82
N LEU A 3 5.87 19.46 -7.36
CA LEU A 3 6.17 18.23 -6.64
C LEU A 3 7.55 18.33 -5.96
N VAL A 4 7.69 17.79 -4.76
CA VAL A 4 8.94 17.83 -4.00
C VAL A 4 9.54 16.43 -3.86
N PRO A 5 10.89 16.30 -3.80
CA PRO A 5 11.54 15.02 -3.54
C PRO A 5 11.10 14.44 -2.17
N ILE A 6 10.77 13.16 -2.13
CA ILE A 6 10.25 12.50 -0.92
C ILE A 6 11.20 12.60 0.28
N GLY A 7 12.52 12.47 0.04
CA GLY A 7 13.54 12.62 1.09
C GLY A 7 13.50 13.98 1.80
N THR A 8 13.00 15.03 1.12
CA THR A 8 12.83 16.35 1.76
C THR A 8 11.61 16.44 2.67
N LEU A 9 10.74 15.43 2.66
CA LEU A 9 9.53 15.35 3.50
C LEU A 9 9.76 14.52 4.76
N ILE A 10 10.71 13.60 4.74
CA ILE A 10 11.05 12.76 5.89
C ILE A 10 11.68 13.63 6.98
N ARG A 11 11.19 13.50 8.21
CA ARG A 11 11.67 14.24 9.39
C ARG A 11 11.79 13.28 10.58
N PRO A 12 12.88 13.34 11.35
CA PRO A 12 12.99 12.59 12.59
C PRO A 12 11.80 12.86 13.52
N GLY A 13 11.29 11.82 14.15
CA GLY A 13 10.17 11.90 15.09
C GLY A 13 8.80 12.26 14.50
N ARG A 14 8.67 12.25 13.17
CA ARG A 14 7.40 12.46 12.46
C ARG A 14 7.19 11.42 11.38
N GLY A 15 5.99 10.84 11.32
CA GLY A 15 5.63 9.90 10.26
C GLY A 15 5.10 10.63 9.03
N LEU A 16 5.70 10.36 7.87
CA LEU A 16 5.21 10.82 6.59
C LEU A 16 4.10 9.91 6.08
N GLY A 17 2.88 10.44 5.91
CA GLY A 17 1.76 9.68 5.36
C GLY A 17 1.88 9.50 3.84
N ALA A 18 1.82 8.24 3.38
CA ALA A 18 1.76 7.89 1.97
C ALA A 18 0.41 7.21 1.68
N PHE A 19 -0.39 7.83 0.82
CA PHE A 19 -1.79 7.46 0.61
C PHE A 19 -2.03 6.96 -0.81
N ASN A 20 -2.67 5.79 -0.91
CA ASN A 20 -2.95 5.17 -2.20
C ASN A 20 -3.96 5.96 -3.01
N VAL A 21 -3.59 6.27 -4.25
CA VAL A 21 -4.41 6.93 -5.26
C VAL A 21 -4.81 5.90 -6.33
N VAL A 22 -6.11 5.79 -6.59
CA VAL A 22 -6.67 4.90 -7.63
C VAL A 22 -7.33 5.70 -8.75
N SER A 23 -7.89 6.86 -8.45
CA SER A 23 -8.57 7.75 -9.41
C SER A 23 -8.24 9.21 -9.13
N LEU A 24 -8.72 10.12 -9.97
CA LEU A 24 -8.56 11.56 -9.79
C LEU A 24 -9.14 12.03 -8.45
N GLU A 25 -10.33 11.54 -8.09
CA GLU A 25 -11.00 11.91 -6.84
C GLU A 25 -10.19 11.48 -5.60
N HIS A 26 -9.43 10.39 -5.70
CA HIS A 26 -8.52 10.00 -4.62
C HIS A 26 -7.37 11.00 -4.47
N ALA A 27 -6.76 11.43 -5.59
CA ALA A 27 -5.69 12.43 -5.55
C ALA A 27 -6.19 13.75 -4.96
N GLU A 28 -7.36 14.23 -5.42
CA GLU A 28 -8.02 15.43 -4.89
C GLU A 28 -8.30 15.32 -3.39
N ALA A 29 -8.83 14.17 -2.94
CA ALA A 29 -9.14 13.93 -1.53
C ALA A 29 -7.88 13.94 -0.65
N VAL A 30 -6.80 13.27 -1.12
CA VAL A 30 -5.55 13.20 -0.37
C VAL A 30 -4.92 14.59 -0.24
N VAL A 31 -4.89 15.35 -1.33
CA VAL A 31 -4.35 16.71 -1.33
C VAL A 31 -5.18 17.63 -0.44
N ALA A 32 -6.51 17.62 -0.56
CA ALA A 32 -7.40 18.43 0.28
C ALA A 32 -7.24 18.09 1.77
N GLY A 33 -7.08 16.82 2.12
CA GLY A 33 -6.80 16.37 3.48
C GLY A 33 -5.46 16.87 4.01
N ALA A 34 -4.42 16.91 3.17
CA ALA A 34 -3.11 17.43 3.50
C ALA A 34 -3.13 18.95 3.73
N GLU A 35 -3.84 19.69 2.87
CA GLU A 35 -4.04 21.12 3.01
C GLU A 35 -4.79 21.47 4.29
N ALA A 36 -5.87 20.74 4.59
CA ALA A 36 -6.64 20.92 5.82
C ALA A 36 -5.81 20.62 7.08
N ALA A 37 -4.87 19.68 7.01
CA ALA A 37 -3.97 19.36 8.11
C ALA A 37 -2.75 20.30 8.18
N GLY A 38 -2.43 21.05 7.11
CA GLY A 38 -1.20 21.85 7.01
C GLY A 38 0.07 20.98 6.98
N LEU A 39 -0.02 19.73 6.49
CA LEU A 39 1.03 18.73 6.56
C LEU A 39 1.45 18.23 5.17
N PRO A 40 2.72 17.79 4.99
CA PRO A 40 3.15 17.19 3.74
C PRO A 40 2.52 15.80 3.54
N VAL A 41 2.46 15.34 2.28
CA VAL A 41 1.85 14.07 1.93
C VAL A 41 2.53 13.42 0.73
N VAL A 42 2.43 12.10 0.63
CA VAL A 42 2.82 11.33 -0.55
C VAL A 42 1.57 10.80 -1.25
N LEU A 43 1.40 11.15 -2.54
CA LEU A 43 0.48 10.48 -3.44
C LEU A 43 1.14 9.21 -3.95
N GLN A 44 0.56 8.06 -3.62
CA GLN A 44 1.14 6.76 -3.88
C GLN A 44 0.31 6.00 -4.92
N ILE A 45 0.92 5.64 -6.06
CA ILE A 45 0.29 4.89 -7.14
C ILE A 45 0.90 3.50 -7.15
N SER A 46 0.11 2.48 -6.82
CA SER A 46 0.60 1.11 -6.77
C SER A 46 0.63 0.44 -8.16
N HIS A 47 1.47 -0.60 -8.31
CA HIS A 47 1.46 -1.46 -9.50
C HIS A 47 0.06 -2.01 -9.80
N ASN A 48 -0.72 -2.37 -8.77
CA ASN A 48 -2.11 -2.81 -8.93
C ASN A 48 -3.02 -1.71 -9.49
N CYS A 49 -2.81 -0.45 -9.11
CA CYS A 49 -3.51 0.67 -9.72
C CYS A 49 -3.17 0.81 -11.21
N VAL A 50 -1.91 0.64 -11.58
CA VAL A 50 -1.49 0.64 -12.99
C VAL A 50 -2.15 -0.50 -13.77
N ARG A 51 -2.22 -1.71 -13.22
CA ARG A 51 -2.95 -2.84 -13.80
C ARG A 51 -4.44 -2.53 -13.98
N PHE A 52 -5.08 -1.90 -12.98
CA PHE A 52 -6.47 -1.43 -13.07
C PHE A 52 -6.69 -0.46 -14.24
N HIS A 53 -5.73 0.41 -14.53
CA HIS A 53 -5.74 1.33 -15.67
C HIS A 53 -5.23 0.71 -16.99
N GLY A 54 -5.29 -0.62 -17.12
CA GLY A 54 -4.89 -1.34 -18.34
C GLY A 54 -3.38 -1.29 -18.62
N GLY A 55 -2.56 -1.27 -17.57
CA GLY A 55 -1.10 -1.22 -17.65
C GLY A 55 -0.54 0.16 -18.02
N ARG A 56 -1.37 1.20 -18.06
CA ARG A 56 -0.96 2.55 -18.48
C ARG A 56 -0.66 3.44 -17.27
N LEU A 57 0.63 3.63 -16.97
CA LEU A 57 1.10 4.45 -15.87
C LEU A 57 0.82 5.95 -16.07
N ARG A 58 1.14 6.49 -17.24
CA ARG A 58 1.14 7.94 -17.49
C ARG A 58 -0.18 8.66 -17.22
N PRO A 59 -1.38 8.15 -17.59
CA PRO A 59 -2.63 8.88 -17.35
C PRO A 59 -2.89 9.15 -15.88
N VAL A 60 -2.78 8.15 -15.02
CA VAL A 60 -3.02 8.31 -13.58
C VAL A 60 -1.91 9.14 -12.92
N ALA A 61 -0.65 8.95 -13.32
CA ALA A 61 0.47 9.73 -12.83
C ALA A 61 0.31 11.23 -13.16
N ARG A 62 -0.06 11.56 -14.42
CA ARG A 62 -0.30 12.94 -14.85
C ARG A 62 -1.47 13.59 -14.14
N ALA A 63 -2.56 12.84 -13.91
CA ALA A 63 -3.70 13.34 -13.16
C ALA A 63 -3.32 13.67 -11.71
N ALA A 64 -2.61 12.76 -11.03
CA ALA A 64 -2.13 12.97 -9.67
C ALA A 64 -1.15 14.14 -9.57
N ALA A 65 -0.21 14.25 -10.52
CA ALA A 65 0.74 15.36 -10.59
C ALA A 65 0.04 16.71 -10.77
N ALA A 66 -0.95 16.80 -11.67
CA ALA A 66 -1.70 18.02 -11.91
C ALA A 66 -2.47 18.49 -10.66
N VAL A 67 -3.05 17.57 -9.89
CA VAL A 67 -3.67 17.90 -8.60
C VAL A 67 -2.64 18.41 -7.60
N ALA A 68 -1.49 17.75 -7.50
CA ALA A 68 -0.41 18.15 -6.60
C ALA A 68 0.18 19.52 -6.93
N GLU A 69 0.34 19.84 -8.21
CA GLU A 69 0.85 21.15 -8.69
C GLU A 69 -0.04 22.31 -8.28
N GLY A 70 -1.36 22.09 -8.23
CA GLY A 70 -2.36 23.07 -7.76
C GLY A 70 -2.43 23.24 -6.25
N SER A 71 -1.74 22.42 -5.47
CA SER A 71 -1.83 22.39 -4.01
C SER A 71 -0.95 23.42 -3.31
N THR A 72 -1.39 23.85 -2.13
CA THR A 72 -0.59 24.59 -1.14
C THR A 72 0.24 23.66 -0.24
N ALA A 73 -0.13 22.38 -0.11
CA ALA A 73 0.62 21.39 0.63
C ALA A 73 1.88 20.93 -0.15
N ARG A 74 2.90 20.48 0.58
CA ARG A 74 4.08 19.84 -0.02
C ARG A 74 3.73 18.40 -0.36
N VAL A 75 3.77 18.05 -1.65
CA VAL A 75 3.36 16.74 -2.15
C VAL A 75 4.52 16.05 -2.85
N ALA A 76 4.75 14.77 -2.56
CA ALA A 76 5.61 13.89 -3.35
C ALA A 76 4.77 12.86 -4.10
N LEU A 77 5.26 12.41 -5.26
CA LEU A 77 4.67 11.35 -6.06
C LEU A 77 5.54 10.09 -5.97
N HIS A 78 4.93 8.96 -5.61
CA HIS A 78 5.60 7.69 -5.37
C HIS A 78 4.95 6.55 -6.14
N LEU A 79 5.75 5.75 -6.86
CA LEU A 79 5.30 4.54 -7.53
C LEU A 79 5.55 3.33 -6.61
N ASP A 80 4.48 2.63 -6.22
CA ASP A 80 4.49 1.69 -5.10
C ASP A 80 4.36 0.22 -5.54
N HIS A 81 5.04 -0.69 -4.81
CA HIS A 81 5.03 -2.14 -5.02
C HIS A 81 5.29 -2.56 -6.46
N VAL A 82 6.34 -2.01 -7.07
CA VAL A 82 6.74 -2.37 -8.45
C VAL A 82 7.49 -3.69 -8.44
N GLU A 83 6.90 -4.71 -9.05
CA GLU A 83 7.47 -6.07 -9.20
C GLU A 83 8.14 -6.28 -10.57
N ASP A 84 8.04 -5.29 -11.47
CA ASP A 84 8.47 -5.37 -12.86
C ASP A 84 9.42 -4.22 -13.20
N GLU A 85 10.65 -4.54 -13.61
CA GLU A 85 11.66 -3.55 -14.00
C GLU A 85 11.19 -2.65 -15.16
N ALA A 86 10.41 -3.18 -16.11
CA ALA A 86 9.90 -2.40 -17.22
C ALA A 86 8.90 -1.32 -16.76
N LEU A 87 8.17 -1.55 -15.67
CA LEU A 87 7.33 -0.54 -15.05
C LEU A 87 8.18 0.47 -14.24
N LEU A 88 9.18 -0.01 -13.48
CA LEU A 88 10.10 0.87 -12.78
C LEU A 88 10.77 1.86 -13.75
N HIS A 89 11.20 1.39 -14.90
CA HIS A 89 11.86 2.21 -15.93
C HIS A 89 10.95 3.28 -16.56
N GLN A 90 9.64 3.22 -16.35
CA GLN A 90 8.71 4.27 -16.78
C GLN A 90 8.54 5.38 -15.72
N ALA A 91 8.99 5.16 -14.48
CA ALA A 91 8.70 6.06 -13.36
C ALA A 91 9.28 7.48 -13.57
N ALA A 92 10.55 7.60 -13.97
CA ALA A 92 11.19 8.88 -14.18
C ALA A 92 10.47 9.73 -15.26
N ASP A 93 10.18 9.12 -16.42
CA ASP A 93 9.47 9.77 -17.54
C ASP A 93 8.00 10.10 -17.21
N ALA A 94 7.41 9.38 -16.26
CA ALA A 94 6.06 9.63 -15.79
C ALA A 94 5.97 10.74 -14.72
N GLY A 95 7.13 11.25 -14.25
CA GLY A 95 7.23 12.37 -13.32
C GLY A 95 7.27 11.95 -11.83
N PHE A 96 7.57 10.69 -11.54
CA PHE A 96 7.80 10.25 -10.17
C PHE A 96 9.17 10.72 -9.66
N GLY A 97 9.23 11.13 -8.40
CA GLY A 97 10.47 11.42 -7.69
C GLY A 97 10.96 10.25 -6.85
N SER A 98 10.14 9.19 -6.72
CA SER A 98 10.47 8.02 -5.93
C SER A 98 9.67 6.79 -6.39
N ALA A 99 10.22 5.60 -6.13
CA ALA A 99 9.56 4.33 -6.36
C ALA A 99 9.91 3.33 -5.25
N MET A 100 9.08 2.29 -5.11
CA MET A 100 9.39 1.10 -4.36
C MET A 100 9.52 -0.08 -5.33
N PHE A 101 10.68 -0.75 -5.29
CA PHE A 101 10.87 -2.00 -6.01
C PHE A 101 10.67 -3.19 -5.07
N ASP A 102 9.71 -4.03 -5.40
CA ASP A 102 9.26 -5.14 -4.54
C ASP A 102 9.72 -6.49 -5.08
N ALA A 103 10.88 -6.93 -4.63
CA ALA A 103 11.41 -8.25 -4.90
C ALA A 103 11.29 -9.20 -3.67
N SER A 104 10.46 -8.83 -2.66
CA SER A 104 10.33 -9.56 -1.40
C SER A 104 9.85 -11.02 -1.57
N GLY A 105 9.11 -11.32 -2.63
CA GLY A 105 8.71 -12.68 -3.00
C GLY A 105 9.85 -13.58 -3.53
N LEU A 106 11.05 -13.03 -3.78
CA LEU A 106 12.20 -13.80 -4.23
C LEU A 106 13.02 -14.32 -3.05
N PRO A 107 13.75 -15.44 -3.22
CA PRO A 107 14.78 -15.85 -2.24
C PRO A 107 15.77 -14.72 -1.97
N TYR A 108 16.23 -14.59 -0.72
CA TYR A 108 17.05 -13.46 -0.24
C TYR A 108 18.16 -13.02 -1.18
N ALA A 109 19.01 -13.94 -1.65
CA ALA A 109 20.12 -13.59 -2.55
C ALA A 109 19.64 -13.01 -3.90
N ARG A 110 18.49 -13.48 -4.40
CA ARG A 110 17.88 -12.97 -5.63
C ARG A 110 17.20 -11.62 -5.38
N ASN A 111 16.53 -11.44 -4.24
CA ASN A 111 15.99 -10.14 -3.82
C ASN A 111 17.14 -9.09 -3.76
N VAL A 112 18.25 -9.39 -3.07
CA VAL A 112 19.42 -8.50 -3.01
C VAL A 112 19.93 -8.14 -4.39
N ALA A 113 20.09 -9.11 -5.29
CA ALA A 113 20.61 -8.86 -6.64
C ALA A 113 19.67 -7.99 -7.47
N ALA A 114 18.37 -8.29 -7.48
CA ALA A 114 17.36 -7.54 -8.22
C ALA A 114 17.20 -6.12 -7.66
N THR A 115 17.11 -5.99 -6.34
CA THR A 115 16.96 -4.68 -5.68
C THR A 115 18.19 -3.81 -5.88
N ARG A 116 19.41 -4.36 -5.84
CA ARG A 116 20.63 -3.60 -6.17
C ARG A 116 20.62 -3.07 -7.59
N ALA A 117 20.22 -3.89 -8.57
CA ALA A 117 20.11 -3.45 -9.96
C ALA A 117 19.08 -2.33 -10.10
N ALA A 118 17.90 -2.49 -9.48
CA ALA A 118 16.84 -1.48 -9.45
C ALA A 118 17.31 -0.17 -8.80
N ALA A 119 18.07 -0.23 -7.67
CA ALA A 119 18.61 0.95 -6.98
C ALA A 119 19.62 1.69 -7.86
N GLY A 120 20.54 0.97 -8.48
CA GLY A 120 21.51 1.57 -9.41
C GLY A 120 20.84 2.29 -10.58
N TRP A 121 19.80 1.68 -11.17
CA TRP A 121 19.03 2.31 -12.23
C TRP A 121 18.26 3.54 -11.72
N ALA A 122 17.57 3.41 -10.59
CA ALA A 122 16.77 4.48 -9.99
C ALA A 122 17.63 5.72 -9.70
N HIS A 123 18.77 5.54 -9.05
CA HIS A 123 19.71 6.62 -8.72
C HIS A 123 20.28 7.31 -9.98
N ALA A 124 20.60 6.53 -11.02
CA ALA A 124 21.06 7.08 -12.29
C ALA A 124 20.00 7.96 -12.99
N HIS A 125 18.71 7.79 -12.62
CA HIS A 125 17.58 8.55 -13.15
C HIS A 125 16.99 9.55 -12.13
N GLY A 126 17.67 9.79 -11.00
CA GLY A 126 17.26 10.75 -9.99
C GLY A 126 16.05 10.32 -9.14
N LEU A 127 15.75 9.03 -9.10
CA LEU A 127 14.69 8.46 -8.27
C LEU A 127 15.26 8.01 -6.92
N TRP A 128 14.55 8.32 -5.85
CA TRP A 128 14.70 7.72 -4.53
C TRP A 128 14.04 6.34 -4.51
N LEU A 129 14.75 5.31 -4.06
CA LEU A 129 14.23 3.95 -4.09
C LEU A 129 14.01 3.36 -2.70
N GLU A 130 12.79 2.87 -2.48
CA GLU A 130 12.38 2.02 -1.36
C GLU A 130 12.42 0.55 -1.78
N ALA A 131 12.70 -0.34 -0.84
CA ALA A 131 12.55 -1.78 -1.03
C ALA A 131 11.93 -2.44 0.20
N GLU A 132 11.54 -3.73 0.09
CA GLU A 132 10.94 -4.51 1.17
C GLU A 132 11.79 -5.72 1.51
N LEU A 133 12.02 -5.93 2.81
CA LEU A 133 12.64 -7.13 3.36
C LEU A 133 11.72 -7.80 4.37
N GLY A 134 11.35 -9.04 4.05
CA GLY A 134 10.30 -9.75 4.77
C GLY A 134 8.93 -9.34 4.22
N GLU A 135 8.15 -10.28 3.68
CA GLU A 135 6.83 -9.97 3.14
C GLU A 135 5.87 -9.54 4.24
N VAL A 136 5.29 -8.34 4.09
CA VAL A 136 4.15 -7.91 4.90
C VAL A 136 2.93 -8.73 4.46
N GLY A 137 2.33 -9.47 5.38
CA GLY A 137 1.22 -10.38 5.12
C GLY A 137 0.02 -9.73 4.42
N GLY A 138 -0.82 -10.55 3.75
CA GLY A 138 -2.09 -10.10 3.17
C GLY A 138 -2.00 -9.55 1.74
N LYS A 139 -0.86 -9.62 1.06
CA LYS A 139 -0.82 -9.42 -0.40
C LYS A 139 -1.63 -10.53 -1.06
N ALA A 140 -2.73 -10.20 -1.74
CA ALA A 140 -3.44 -11.15 -2.59
C ALA A 140 -2.47 -11.59 -3.70
N GLY A 141 -2.03 -12.84 -3.68
CA GLY A 141 -1.28 -13.43 -4.77
C GLY A 141 -2.04 -13.16 -6.07
N GLY A 142 -1.38 -12.54 -7.04
CA GLY A 142 -1.97 -12.27 -8.33
C GLY A 142 -2.44 -13.57 -8.96
N THR A 143 -3.74 -13.86 -8.85
CA THR A 143 -4.38 -14.84 -9.71
C THR A 143 -4.26 -14.29 -11.12
N ALA A 144 -3.39 -14.89 -11.90
CA ALA A 144 -3.32 -14.68 -13.33
C ALA A 144 -4.75 -14.81 -13.88
N VAL A 145 -5.33 -13.69 -14.32
CA VAL A 145 -6.53 -13.70 -15.14
C VAL A 145 -6.09 -14.35 -16.43
N GLY A 146 -6.45 -15.63 -16.60
CA GLY A 146 -6.14 -16.41 -17.76
C GLY A 146 -6.64 -15.67 -18.99
N ALA A 147 -5.72 -15.38 -19.92
CA ALA A 147 -6.05 -14.98 -21.25
C ALA A 147 -6.79 -16.14 -21.92
N ALA A 148 -8.14 -16.08 -21.90
CA ALA A 148 -8.95 -16.93 -22.74
C ALA A 148 -8.79 -16.44 -24.18
N GLY A 149 -7.87 -17.08 -24.91
CA GLY A 149 -7.75 -17.00 -26.36
C GLY A 149 -9.00 -17.62 -26.99
N GLY A 150 -9.98 -16.80 -27.34
CA GLY A 150 -11.11 -17.20 -28.14
C GLY A 150 -10.74 -17.18 -29.62
N THR A 151 -10.51 -18.36 -30.20
CA THR A 151 -10.53 -18.54 -31.63
C THR A 151 -11.98 -18.53 -32.11
N ALA A 152 -12.31 -17.57 -32.97
CA ALA A 152 -13.57 -17.50 -33.68
C ALA A 152 -13.71 -18.68 -34.64
N GLY A 153 -14.74 -19.48 -34.47
CA GLY A 153 -15.20 -20.46 -35.45
C GLY A 153 -16.72 -20.45 -35.48
N GLY A 154 -17.26 -19.91 -36.56
CA GLY A 154 -18.71 -19.80 -36.72
C GLY A 154 -19.36 -21.11 -37.11
N ALA A 155 -20.64 -21.23 -36.79
CA ALA A 155 -21.69 -21.68 -37.71
C ALA A 155 -23.00 -21.78 -36.95
N ALA A 156 -24.05 -21.39 -37.68
CA ALA A 156 -25.45 -21.24 -37.31
C ALA A 156 -26.16 -22.58 -37.05
N GLY A 157 -27.27 -22.49 -36.28
CA GLY A 157 -28.37 -23.47 -36.42
C GLY A 157 -29.19 -23.73 -35.14
N GLY A 158 -30.40 -23.19 -35.05
CA GLY A 158 -31.61 -23.95 -34.82
C GLY A 158 -32.10 -24.24 -33.38
N ALA A 159 -33.08 -23.42 -32.99
CA ALA A 159 -34.40 -23.81 -32.48
C ALA A 159 -34.59 -24.71 -31.23
N ALA A 160 -35.29 -24.13 -30.25
CA ALA A 160 -36.51 -24.55 -29.53
C ALA A 160 -36.47 -25.74 -28.53
N GLY A 161 -37.00 -25.45 -27.34
CA GLY A 161 -37.93 -26.33 -26.69
C GLY A 161 -37.58 -26.86 -25.32
N GLY A 162 -38.36 -26.53 -24.29
CA GLY A 162 -38.82 -27.49 -23.30
C GLY A 162 -38.35 -27.30 -21.86
N ALA A 163 -39.15 -26.73 -21.09
CA ALA A 163 -39.71 -26.86 -19.77
C ALA A 163 -39.22 -27.98 -18.78
N ALA A 164 -39.16 -27.53 -17.53
CA ALA A 164 -39.67 -28.08 -16.28
C ALA A 164 -38.90 -29.18 -15.51
N GLY A 165 -38.65 -28.88 -14.25
CA GLY A 165 -39.07 -29.75 -13.16
C GLY A 165 -37.95 -30.45 -12.39
N GLY A 166 -37.96 -30.26 -11.08
CA GLY A 166 -37.56 -31.30 -10.18
C GLY A 166 -36.67 -30.89 -9.00
N ALA A 167 -37.27 -30.89 -7.85
CA ALA A 167 -36.76 -30.59 -6.52
C ALA A 167 -36.02 -31.78 -5.88
N ALA A 168 -35.35 -31.43 -4.77
CA ALA A 168 -35.11 -32.21 -3.57
C ALA A 168 -33.79 -32.97 -3.38
N GLY A 169 -33.04 -32.56 -2.39
CA GLY A 169 -32.84 -33.34 -1.17
C GLY A 169 -31.56 -34.14 -1.07
N GLY A 170 -30.80 -33.92 0.02
CA GLY A 170 -29.85 -34.88 0.51
C GLY A 170 -28.71 -34.31 1.33
N ALA A 171 -28.93 -34.28 2.65
CA ALA A 171 -27.87 -34.09 3.65
C ALA A 171 -27.17 -35.42 3.95
N ALA A 172 -25.87 -35.39 4.27
CA ALA A 172 -25.12 -36.24 5.21
C ALA A 172 -23.62 -35.94 4.97
N GLY A 173 -22.78 -35.50 5.89
CA GLY A 173 -22.44 -36.19 7.11
C GLY A 173 -21.18 -37.02 6.87
N GLY A 174 -19.95 -36.50 7.28
CA GLY A 174 -18.73 -37.27 7.20
C GLY A 174 -17.59 -36.63 7.99
N THR A 175 -17.44 -37.14 9.15
CA THR A 175 -16.52 -37.13 10.26
C THR A 175 -15.03 -36.89 9.95
N ALA A 176 -14.43 -36.30 10.97
CA ALA A 176 -13.02 -36.06 11.28
C ALA A 176 -12.08 -37.26 11.02
N GLY A 177 -10.85 -36.92 10.59
CA GLY A 177 -9.69 -37.77 10.65
C GLY A 177 -8.45 -36.93 10.84
N GLY A 178 -8.03 -36.76 12.10
CA GLY A 178 -6.79 -36.20 12.47
C GLY A 178 -5.63 -37.14 12.13
N VAL A 179 -4.54 -36.59 11.63
CA VAL A 179 -3.21 -37.18 11.70
C VAL A 179 -2.23 -36.14 12.18
N ALA A 180 -1.72 -36.34 13.38
CA ALA A 180 -0.57 -35.66 13.95
C ALA A 180 0.71 -36.20 13.31
N GLY A 181 1.71 -35.34 13.15
CA GLY A 181 3.07 -35.77 13.03
C GLY A 181 3.90 -35.05 11.99
N GLY A 182 4.87 -34.24 12.46
CA GLY A 182 5.97 -33.82 11.62
C GLY A 182 6.41 -32.38 11.89
N THR A 183 7.19 -32.18 12.98
CA THR A 183 8.01 -30.98 13.16
C THR A 183 9.11 -30.95 12.11
N ALA A 184 8.90 -30.27 11.00
CA ALA A 184 9.97 -29.81 10.15
C ALA A 184 10.02 -28.30 10.33
N GLY A 185 11.11 -27.78 10.88
CA GLY A 185 11.43 -26.36 11.00
C GLY A 185 11.56 -25.72 9.63
N GLY A 186 10.41 -25.42 9.01
CA GLY A 186 10.32 -24.58 7.84
C GLY A 186 10.16 -23.15 8.31
N THR A 187 11.00 -22.25 7.80
CA THR A 187 10.83 -20.80 7.90
C THR A 187 9.38 -20.47 7.55
N PRO A 188 8.66 -19.66 8.36
CA PRO A 188 7.29 -19.25 8.01
C PRO A 188 7.26 -18.68 6.61
N GLY A 189 6.33 -19.17 5.77
CA GLY A 189 6.17 -18.64 4.41
C GLY A 189 5.96 -17.15 4.45
N ALA A 190 6.50 -16.47 3.48
CA ALA A 190 6.64 -15.03 3.39
C ALA A 190 5.34 -14.21 3.56
N HIS A 191 4.17 -14.82 3.46
CA HIS A 191 2.84 -14.21 3.68
C HIS A 191 2.25 -14.47 5.08
N SER A 192 3.07 -14.89 6.04
CA SER A 192 2.60 -15.15 7.40
C SER A 192 2.37 -13.84 8.17
N PRO A 193 1.24 -13.68 8.91
CA PRO A 193 1.07 -12.57 9.87
C PRO A 193 2.15 -12.53 10.94
N GLN A 194 2.96 -13.58 11.04
CA GLN A 194 4.07 -13.75 11.99
C GLN A 194 5.44 -13.40 11.40
N ALA A 195 5.49 -13.00 10.11
CA ALA A 195 6.76 -12.55 9.52
C ALA A 195 7.32 -11.34 10.30
N ARG A 196 8.61 -11.39 10.60
CA ARG A 196 9.35 -10.32 11.28
C ARG A 196 10.68 -10.12 10.58
N THR A 197 11.01 -8.86 10.28
CA THR A 197 12.29 -8.49 9.68
C THR A 197 13.39 -8.62 10.74
N ASP A 198 14.45 -9.39 10.44
CA ASP A 198 15.62 -9.48 11.32
C ASP A 198 16.51 -8.23 11.16
N PRO A 199 16.93 -7.55 12.25
CA PRO A 199 17.73 -6.33 12.18
C PRO A 199 19.10 -6.49 11.52
N ALA A 200 19.80 -7.62 11.75
CA ALA A 200 21.11 -7.86 11.14
C ALA A 200 20.95 -8.10 9.63
N GLN A 201 19.96 -8.90 9.24
CA GLN A 201 19.66 -9.13 7.83
C GLN A 201 19.20 -7.83 7.13
N ALA A 202 18.47 -6.95 7.83
CA ALA A 202 18.06 -5.65 7.31
C ALA A 202 19.26 -4.73 7.04
N LEU A 203 20.24 -4.68 7.96
CA LEU A 203 21.49 -3.93 7.76
C LEU A 203 22.26 -4.45 6.55
N ASP A 204 22.44 -5.78 6.48
CA ASP A 204 23.14 -6.43 5.36
C ASP A 204 22.44 -6.14 4.02
N PHE A 205 21.12 -6.22 4.00
CA PHE A 205 20.30 -5.94 2.82
C PHE A 205 20.48 -4.49 2.33
N VAL A 206 20.31 -3.52 3.21
CA VAL A 206 20.45 -2.09 2.87
C VAL A 206 21.87 -1.78 2.40
N THR A 207 22.89 -2.30 3.10
CA THR A 207 24.30 -2.13 2.71
C THR A 207 24.60 -2.73 1.35
N ALA A 208 24.02 -3.91 1.07
CA ALA A 208 24.25 -4.64 -0.18
C ALA A 208 23.49 -4.02 -1.37
N THR A 209 22.33 -3.44 -1.16
CA THR A 209 21.45 -2.92 -2.23
C THR A 209 21.60 -1.43 -2.48
N GLY A 210 21.94 -0.65 -1.45
CA GLY A 210 22.05 0.81 -1.52
C GLY A 210 20.72 1.53 -1.65
N VAL A 211 19.62 0.93 -1.19
CA VAL A 211 18.28 1.57 -1.19
C VAL A 211 18.22 2.75 -0.22
N ASP A 212 17.33 3.68 -0.49
CA ASP A 212 17.15 4.91 0.30
C ASP A 212 16.19 4.76 1.46
N ALA A 213 15.35 3.72 1.47
CA ALA A 213 14.46 3.34 2.58
C ALA A 213 14.12 1.86 2.56
N LEU A 214 13.69 1.35 3.72
CA LEU A 214 13.36 -0.05 3.90
C LEU A 214 11.97 -0.24 4.52
N ALA A 215 11.08 -0.92 3.78
CA ALA A 215 9.84 -1.44 4.32
C ALA A 215 10.09 -2.71 5.13
N VAL A 216 9.54 -2.75 6.34
CA VAL A 216 9.83 -3.78 7.34
C VAL A 216 8.56 -4.48 7.83
N ALA A 217 8.65 -5.80 8.02
CA ALA A 217 7.60 -6.61 8.61
C ALA A 217 7.70 -6.58 10.14
N VAL A 218 6.76 -5.90 10.80
CA VAL A 218 6.73 -5.69 12.24
C VAL A 218 5.37 -6.04 12.88
N GLY A 219 4.51 -6.81 12.16
CA GLY A 219 3.22 -7.28 12.67
C GLY A 219 1.99 -6.70 11.99
N SER A 220 2.16 -5.72 11.11
CA SER A 220 1.07 -5.23 10.25
C SER A 220 0.76 -6.21 9.12
N THR A 221 -0.46 -6.11 8.56
CA THR A 221 -0.92 -6.94 7.46
C THR A 221 -1.72 -6.11 6.47
N HIS A 222 -1.53 -6.34 5.17
CA HIS A 222 -2.31 -5.66 4.13
C HIS A 222 -3.80 -6.03 4.18
N ALA A 223 -4.65 -5.17 3.60
CA ALA A 223 -6.09 -5.38 3.41
C ALA A 223 -6.92 -5.58 4.69
N MET A 224 -6.39 -5.27 5.88
CA MET A 224 -7.18 -5.30 7.11
C MET A 224 -8.27 -4.23 7.09
N THR A 225 -9.51 -4.65 7.41
CA THR A 225 -10.68 -3.76 7.52
C THR A 225 -11.03 -3.43 8.97
N THR A 226 -10.46 -4.16 9.92
CA THR A 226 -10.58 -3.92 11.38
C THR A 226 -9.24 -3.41 11.92
N ARG A 227 -9.29 -2.55 12.92
CA ARG A 227 -8.09 -1.90 13.50
C ARG A 227 -7.66 -2.60 14.79
N THR A 228 -7.13 -3.81 14.63
CA THR A 228 -6.75 -4.71 15.73
C THR A 228 -5.31 -5.21 15.64
N ALA A 229 -4.54 -4.73 14.65
CA ALA A 229 -3.16 -5.13 14.50
C ALA A 229 -2.29 -4.56 15.63
N GLU A 230 -1.46 -5.41 16.22
CA GLU A 230 -0.45 -5.05 17.21
C GLU A 230 0.92 -5.07 16.52
N LEU A 231 1.68 -3.99 16.71
CA LEU A 231 3.03 -3.88 16.18
C LEU A 231 4.06 -4.31 17.22
N ASP A 232 5.11 -5.00 16.77
CA ASP A 232 6.27 -5.30 17.59
C ASP A 232 7.13 -4.04 17.76
N GLN A 233 6.77 -3.24 18.77
CA GLN A 233 7.38 -1.94 19.04
C GLN A 233 8.87 -2.07 19.39
N ASP A 234 9.26 -3.12 20.12
CA ASP A 234 10.66 -3.38 20.48
C ASP A 234 11.48 -3.75 19.24
N LEU A 235 10.88 -4.47 18.30
CA LEU A 235 11.52 -4.77 17.02
C LEU A 235 11.74 -3.50 16.20
N ILE A 236 10.78 -2.57 16.18
CA ILE A 236 10.91 -1.28 15.49
C ILE A 236 12.11 -0.51 16.04
N VAL A 237 12.26 -0.44 17.37
CA VAL A 237 13.44 0.20 18.01
C VAL A 237 14.74 -0.44 17.58
N ARG A 238 14.82 -1.78 17.60
CA ARG A 238 16.04 -2.50 17.17
C ARG A 238 16.35 -2.29 15.69
N LEU A 239 15.34 -2.31 14.83
CA LEU A 239 15.49 -2.04 13.40
C LEU A 239 15.97 -0.61 13.15
N HIS A 240 15.35 0.38 13.85
CA HIS A 240 15.75 1.78 13.72
C HIS A 240 17.20 2.03 14.16
N ALA A 241 17.65 1.34 15.21
CA ALA A 241 19.04 1.43 15.67
C ALA A 241 20.05 0.74 14.73
N ALA A 242 19.61 -0.31 14.02
CA ALA A 242 20.49 -1.09 13.15
C ALA A 242 20.58 -0.55 11.72
N VAL A 243 19.48 -0.02 11.17
CA VAL A 243 19.33 0.32 9.75
C VAL A 243 19.55 1.82 9.53
N PRO A 244 20.54 2.23 8.71
CA PRO A 244 20.90 3.65 8.53
C PRO A 244 19.97 4.43 7.58
N VAL A 245 18.89 3.82 7.10
CA VAL A 245 17.91 4.46 6.21
C VAL A 245 16.53 4.51 6.88
N PRO A 246 15.63 5.42 6.43
CA PRO A 246 14.26 5.50 6.94
C PRO A 246 13.51 4.17 6.87
N LEU A 247 12.84 3.81 7.97
CA LEU A 247 11.96 2.64 8.01
C LEU A 247 10.55 2.98 7.54
N VAL A 248 9.95 2.08 6.79
CA VAL A 248 8.60 2.23 6.23
C VAL A 248 7.67 1.15 6.78
N LEU A 249 6.47 1.55 7.20
CA LEU A 249 5.41 0.66 7.67
C LEU A 249 4.37 0.46 6.56
N HIS A 250 4.22 -0.78 6.10
CA HIS A 250 3.15 -1.21 5.21
C HIS A 250 2.01 -1.86 6.00
N GLY A 251 0.85 -2.09 5.35
CA GLY A 251 -0.30 -2.76 5.98
C GLY A 251 -0.93 -2.00 7.16
N SER A 252 -0.75 -0.69 7.24
CA SER A 252 -1.09 0.12 8.40
C SER A 252 -2.58 0.37 8.62
N SER A 253 -3.45 0.09 7.63
CA SER A 253 -4.90 0.37 7.74
C SER A 253 -5.58 -0.38 8.88
N GLY A 254 -5.04 -1.54 9.27
CA GLY A 254 -5.49 -2.33 10.42
C GLY A 254 -4.86 -1.94 11.75
N VAL A 255 -3.99 -0.93 11.79
CA VAL A 255 -3.24 -0.54 12.99
C VAL A 255 -3.99 0.58 13.73
N PRO A 256 -4.24 0.45 15.06
CA PRO A 256 -4.83 1.51 15.89
C PRO A 256 -3.96 2.78 15.91
N ASP A 257 -4.60 3.95 16.14
CA ASP A 257 -3.89 5.25 16.15
C ASP A 257 -2.78 5.31 17.21
N GLY A 258 -3.01 4.72 18.38
CA GLY A 258 -2.01 4.65 19.46
C GLY A 258 -0.77 3.85 19.06
N GLU A 259 -0.99 2.71 18.35
CA GLU A 259 0.10 1.89 17.83
C GLU A 259 0.90 2.63 16.74
N LEU A 260 0.20 3.35 15.83
CA LEU A 260 0.87 4.16 14.79
C LEU A 260 1.73 5.27 15.42
N ARG A 261 1.21 5.97 16.44
CA ARG A 261 1.99 7.00 17.16
C ARG A 261 3.24 6.41 17.82
N ARG A 262 3.11 5.25 18.47
CA ARG A 262 4.26 4.57 19.09
C ARG A 262 5.28 4.15 18.03
N ALA A 263 4.83 3.56 16.92
CA ALA A 263 5.71 3.15 15.84
C ALA A 263 6.52 4.34 15.26
N VAL A 264 5.87 5.50 15.07
CA VAL A 264 6.57 6.72 14.63
C VAL A 264 7.59 7.19 15.66
N ARG A 265 7.25 7.21 16.96
CA ARG A 265 8.21 7.53 18.02
C ARG A 265 9.41 6.58 18.05
N HIS A 266 9.18 5.32 17.75
CA HIS A 266 10.19 4.27 17.74
C HIS A 266 11.02 4.19 16.44
N GLY A 267 10.73 5.08 15.44
CA GLY A 267 11.59 5.22 14.28
C GLY A 267 10.95 4.92 12.92
N ILE A 268 9.65 4.61 12.84
CA ILE A 268 8.96 4.56 11.55
C ILE A 268 8.85 5.96 10.96
N ALA A 269 9.43 6.16 9.77
CA ALA A 269 9.51 7.45 9.10
C ALA A 269 8.43 7.68 8.03
N LYS A 270 7.92 6.60 7.41
CA LYS A 270 6.87 6.64 6.38
C LYS A 270 5.82 5.57 6.68
N VAL A 271 4.55 5.88 6.46
CA VAL A 271 3.43 4.97 6.71
C VAL A 271 2.53 4.90 5.48
N ASN A 272 2.41 3.70 4.88
CA ASN A 272 1.56 3.46 3.72
C ASN A 272 0.12 3.15 4.14
N ILE A 273 -0.84 3.91 3.60
CA ILE A 273 -2.26 3.80 3.95
C ILE A 273 -3.11 3.70 2.68
N GLY A 274 -3.83 2.59 2.53
CA GLY A 274 -4.72 2.35 1.39
C GLY A 274 -6.13 1.98 1.80
N THR A 275 -6.31 0.80 2.43
CA THR A 275 -7.63 0.24 2.75
C THR A 275 -8.50 1.15 3.61
N ALA A 276 -7.91 1.91 4.56
CA ALA A 276 -8.66 2.86 5.38
C ALA A 276 -9.33 3.96 4.54
N LEU A 277 -8.67 4.41 3.47
CA LEU A 277 -9.21 5.40 2.54
C LEU A 277 -10.35 4.81 1.71
N ASN A 278 -10.15 3.57 1.22
CA ASN A 278 -11.19 2.87 0.46
C ASN A 278 -12.46 2.64 1.30
N LEU A 279 -12.30 2.37 2.61
CA LEU A 279 -13.43 2.24 3.52
C LEU A 279 -14.20 3.56 3.66
N ALA A 280 -13.50 4.69 3.85
CA ALA A 280 -14.13 6.00 3.95
C ALA A 280 -14.85 6.39 2.65
N PHE A 281 -14.18 6.25 1.51
CA PHE A 281 -14.73 6.57 0.20
C PHE A 281 -15.96 5.71 -0.14
N THR A 282 -15.80 4.39 -0.10
CA THR A 282 -16.86 3.44 -0.46
C THR A 282 -18.03 3.50 0.52
N GLY A 283 -17.75 3.77 1.81
CA GLY A 283 -18.78 4.00 2.83
C GLY A 283 -19.70 5.16 2.47
N ALA A 284 -19.13 6.30 2.09
CA ALA A 284 -19.88 7.49 1.69
C ALA A 284 -20.65 7.26 0.38
N VAL A 285 -20.08 6.57 -0.61
CA VAL A 285 -20.79 6.16 -1.83
C VAL A 285 -22.02 5.32 -1.49
N ARG A 286 -21.86 4.27 -0.68
CA ARG A 286 -22.97 3.39 -0.27
C ARG A 286 -24.07 4.15 0.46
N GLN A 287 -23.69 5.03 1.38
CA GLN A 287 -24.63 5.85 2.14
C GLN A 287 -25.44 6.75 1.20
N ARG A 288 -24.78 7.41 0.24
CA ARG A 288 -25.46 8.30 -0.71
C ARG A 288 -26.40 7.56 -1.66
N LEU A 289 -25.97 6.41 -2.20
CA LEU A 289 -26.79 5.56 -3.07
C LEU A 289 -27.99 4.94 -2.31
N ALA A 290 -27.81 4.59 -1.04
CA ALA A 290 -28.92 4.10 -0.21
C ALA A 290 -29.96 5.19 0.10
N ALA A 291 -29.51 6.44 0.31
CA ALA A 291 -30.39 7.59 0.58
C ALA A 291 -31.17 8.07 -0.65
N ASP A 292 -30.63 7.85 -1.86
CA ASP A 292 -31.25 8.26 -3.13
C ASP A 292 -30.95 7.20 -4.20
N PRO A 293 -31.74 6.11 -4.24
CA PRO A 293 -31.54 5.04 -5.22
C PRO A 293 -31.73 5.46 -6.68
N ALA A 294 -32.38 6.60 -6.93
CA ALA A 294 -32.59 7.12 -8.27
C ALA A 294 -31.46 8.02 -8.79
N VAL A 295 -30.43 8.26 -7.97
CA VAL A 295 -29.31 9.09 -8.40
C VAL A 295 -28.53 8.44 -9.53
N THR A 296 -28.34 9.15 -10.63
CA THR A 296 -27.60 8.70 -11.83
C THR A 296 -26.32 9.50 -12.08
N ASP A 297 -26.29 10.76 -11.63
CA ASP A 297 -25.12 11.63 -11.79
C ASP A 297 -24.01 11.21 -10.80
N PRO A 298 -22.83 10.72 -11.31
CA PRO A 298 -21.74 10.26 -10.46
C PRO A 298 -21.20 11.36 -9.54
N ARG A 299 -21.25 12.61 -9.92
CA ARG A 299 -20.78 13.73 -9.09
C ARG A 299 -21.49 13.78 -7.74
N ARG A 300 -22.76 13.36 -7.70
CA ARG A 300 -23.61 13.40 -6.49
C ARG A 300 -23.21 12.37 -5.43
N TYR A 301 -22.51 11.29 -5.79
CA TYR A 301 -22.00 10.31 -4.85
C TYR A 301 -20.46 10.33 -4.74
N LEU A 302 -19.76 10.81 -5.76
CA LEU A 302 -18.29 10.96 -5.70
C LEU A 302 -17.86 12.15 -4.84
N ALA A 303 -18.59 13.28 -4.87
CA ALA A 303 -18.27 14.45 -4.06
C ALA A 303 -18.26 14.14 -2.55
N PRO A 304 -19.33 13.61 -1.93
CA PRO A 304 -19.28 13.23 -0.51
C PRO A 304 -18.28 12.13 -0.21
N ALA A 305 -17.98 11.24 -1.16
CA ALA A 305 -16.97 10.22 -0.99
C ALA A 305 -15.56 10.82 -0.93
N ARG A 306 -15.24 11.77 -1.79
CA ARG A 306 -14.01 12.56 -1.78
C ARG A 306 -13.86 13.30 -0.45
N ASP A 307 -14.92 13.98 0.01
CA ASP A 307 -14.90 14.74 1.27
C ASP A 307 -14.66 13.83 2.49
N ALA A 308 -15.30 12.66 2.53
CA ALA A 308 -15.10 11.66 3.59
C ALA A 308 -13.66 11.12 3.58
N MET A 309 -13.09 10.90 2.42
CA MET A 309 -11.69 10.47 2.28
C MET A 309 -10.74 11.59 2.71
N ALA A 310 -10.98 12.84 2.32
CA ALA A 310 -10.17 13.99 2.72
C ALA A 310 -10.14 14.16 4.24
N ALA A 311 -11.29 14.03 4.90
CA ALA A 311 -11.38 14.05 6.36
C ALA A 311 -10.57 12.90 7.01
N ALA A 312 -10.62 11.70 6.43
CA ALA A 312 -9.83 10.56 6.91
C ALA A 312 -8.32 10.81 6.74
N VAL A 313 -7.89 11.38 5.63
CA VAL A 313 -6.49 11.76 5.40
C VAL A 313 -6.02 12.81 6.41
N ALA A 314 -6.76 13.90 6.59
CA ALA A 314 -6.41 14.96 7.55
C ALA A 314 -6.25 14.40 8.97
N ARG A 315 -7.18 13.54 9.41
CA ARG A 315 -7.11 12.86 10.71
C ARG A 315 -5.87 11.98 10.82
N LEU A 316 -5.59 11.15 9.82
CA LEU A 316 -4.44 10.24 9.84
C LEU A 316 -3.11 10.98 9.81
N LEU A 317 -3.00 12.05 9.03
CA LEU A 317 -1.82 12.93 9.06
C LEU A 317 -1.59 13.52 10.44
N GLY A 318 -2.66 13.96 11.14
CA GLY A 318 -2.57 14.41 12.52
C GLY A 318 -2.12 13.32 13.51
N VAL A 319 -2.48 12.05 13.27
CA VAL A 319 -1.97 10.90 14.05
C VAL A 319 -0.47 10.71 13.86
N LEU A 320 0.01 10.82 12.61
CA LEU A 320 1.41 10.56 12.24
C LEU A 320 2.34 11.74 12.56
N ALA A 321 1.83 12.96 12.59
CA ALA A 321 2.64 14.16 12.83
C ALA A 321 3.19 14.27 14.26
N LEU A 322 2.67 13.48 15.21
CA LEU A 322 2.93 13.59 16.65
C LEU A 322 2.85 15.07 17.08
N GLY A 323 1.76 15.52 17.71
CA GLY A 323 1.65 16.89 18.20
C GLY A 323 2.76 17.19 19.21
N ASP A 324 3.14 18.46 19.37
CA ASP A 324 4.20 18.90 20.31
C ASP A 324 3.98 18.44 21.76
N ARG A 325 2.76 18.01 22.11
CA ARG A 325 2.43 17.44 23.42
C ARG A 325 2.80 15.97 23.58
N ASP A 326 3.05 15.26 22.48
CA ASP A 326 3.42 13.83 22.50
C ASP A 326 4.94 13.62 22.63
N LEU A 327 5.71 14.71 22.64
CA LEU A 327 7.19 14.69 22.73
C LEU A 327 7.70 15.00 24.14
N THR A 328 6.81 15.10 25.16
CA THR A 328 7.22 15.43 26.55
C THR A 328 7.69 14.20 27.33
N GLU A 329 8.99 14.20 27.65
CA GLU A 329 9.68 13.83 28.88
C GLU A 329 9.77 12.36 29.36
N HIS A 330 9.19 11.34 28.73
CA HIS A 330 9.37 9.96 29.25
C HIS A 330 10.17 9.02 28.33
N ASP A 331 10.65 9.48 27.19
CA ASP A 331 11.29 8.61 26.17
C ASP A 331 12.78 8.92 25.91
N ILE A 332 13.44 9.68 26.83
CA ILE A 332 14.90 9.91 26.79
C ILE A 332 15.49 9.40 28.10
N ALA A 333 15.40 8.10 28.35
CA ALA A 333 16.15 7.42 29.41
C ALA A 333 16.58 6.04 28.91
#